data_9df16933da5c3011a89b8eb718523860
#
_entry.id   9df16933da5c3011a89b8eb718523860
#
_cell.length_a   1.000
_cell.length_b   1.000
_cell.length_c   1.000
_cell.angle_alpha   90.00
_cell.angle_beta   90.00
_cell.angle_gamma   90.00
#
_symmetry.space_group_name_H-M   'P 1'
#
loop_
_entity.id
_entity.type
_entity.pdbx_description
1 polymer ?
#
loop_
_entity_poly.entity_id
_entity_poly.type
_entity_poly.pdbx_seq_one_letter_code
_entity_poly.pdbx_strand_id
1 'polypeptide(L)'
;MKKLITTILYFTFLLGISIKAEVPSKLIRNENGSWQLIVNGKPFIMLAGELHNSSASTTEYLNSLWEPLKTLNLNTVLAPIAWEQFEPQEGTFDYTLIDSLINGARKNGLKLGILWFGSWKNGESSYAPTWVKEDTKRFFRVKNADGKDIETLSPFCENTMKADAKAFKVLVEYIKKVDRETGTVIALQPENEVGIFQDMDYSKASLKVYGQEVPQALIQYMKKNRKNLRSELLSVWEENGARTSGSWKDVFGDNAWSKSFYTTWQYATYIDYVAASAKEIYPLPVFCNCWLVQKAEDMPGVYPNGGPVSRVMDIWKAAAPHVDVLAPDIYLSDFKNIVADYHRADNPLLIPESVMKPANAFWVFGEHGALCYSPFGIEDGVGNFTFAQSYKVLDELMPFITKHQGSNRIIGVMKTADESERTVTMGDYQLRITYDAEDAYGMIIQNEKNEFIVAGINFKVHFASTNPKKIGYIKQVWEGGYTDGKWKATRLLNGDETYHNAVLIAKGRRTLTSEKVNDYNADHTDEIFVYSPSSYQAIWSPGIYRVTTYLR
;
A
#
# COMPACT_ATOMS: atom_id res chain seq x y z
N MET A 1 26.53 -55.51 -57.89
CA MET A 1 25.25 -54.83 -57.63
C MET A 1 25.16 -54.46 -56.17
N LYS A 2 25.52 -53.24 -55.79
CA LYS A 2 25.43 -52.75 -54.42
C LYS A 2 24.10 -51.97 -54.29
N LYS A 3 23.21 -52.42 -53.39
CA LYS A 3 21.96 -51.70 -53.05
C LYS A 3 22.30 -50.58 -52.08
N LEU A 4 21.98 -49.36 -52.45
CA LEU A 4 22.05 -48.16 -51.62
C LEU A 4 20.71 -48.09 -50.84
N ILE A 5 20.78 -48.13 -49.54
CA ILE A 5 19.62 -47.91 -48.65
C ILE A 5 19.70 -46.47 -48.17
N THR A 6 18.77 -45.65 -48.65
CA THR A 6 18.62 -44.24 -48.23
C THR A 6 17.68 -44.17 -47.03
N THR A 7 18.21 -43.90 -45.86
CA THR A 7 17.43 -43.67 -44.64
C THR A 7 17.01 -42.20 -44.58
N ILE A 8 15.73 -41.94 -44.71
CA ILE A 8 15.13 -40.60 -44.52
C ILE A 8 14.86 -40.41 -43.03
N LEU A 9 15.60 -39.51 -42.39
CA LEU A 9 15.33 -39.06 -41.03
C LEU A 9 14.22 -37.98 -41.05
N TYR A 10 13.03 -38.31 -40.53
CA TYR A 10 12.01 -37.33 -40.26
C TYR A 10 12.35 -36.63 -38.94
N PHE A 11 12.74 -35.33 -39.03
CA PHE A 11 12.83 -34.44 -37.90
C PHE A 11 11.44 -33.86 -37.62
N THR A 12 10.72 -34.43 -36.66
CA THR A 12 9.51 -33.83 -36.12
C THR A 12 9.90 -32.67 -35.19
N PHE A 13 9.75 -31.46 -35.67
CA PHE A 13 9.82 -30.26 -34.84
C PHE A 13 8.57 -30.23 -33.92
N LEU A 14 8.67 -30.74 -32.72
CA LEU A 14 7.71 -30.49 -31.65
C LEU A 14 7.87 -29.02 -31.23
N LEU A 15 7.05 -28.13 -31.79
CA LEU A 15 6.79 -26.82 -31.20
C LEU A 15 6.20 -27.04 -29.82
N GLY A 16 7.05 -27.03 -28.80
CA GLY A 16 6.64 -26.99 -27.41
C GLY A 16 5.90 -25.67 -27.18
N ILE A 17 4.58 -25.69 -27.26
CA ILE A 17 3.75 -24.63 -26.70
C ILE A 17 3.98 -24.70 -25.21
N SER A 18 4.86 -23.82 -24.69
CA SER A 18 5.00 -23.61 -23.27
C SER A 18 3.70 -22.93 -22.81
N ILE A 19 2.76 -23.74 -22.33
CA ILE A 19 1.61 -23.25 -21.60
C ILE A 19 2.22 -22.64 -20.33
N LYS A 20 2.38 -21.31 -20.31
CA LYS A 20 2.69 -20.59 -19.06
C LYS A 20 1.55 -20.91 -18.09
N ALA A 21 1.88 -21.62 -17.03
CA ALA A 21 0.91 -21.91 -15.99
C ALA A 21 0.35 -20.58 -15.46
N GLU A 22 -0.96 -20.50 -15.36
CA GLU A 22 -1.66 -19.41 -14.68
C GLU A 22 -1.11 -19.28 -13.26
N VAL A 23 -0.45 -18.17 -12.95
CA VAL A 23 0.06 -17.89 -11.60
C VAL A 23 -0.50 -16.53 -11.18
N PRO A 24 -1.69 -16.51 -10.56
CA PRO A 24 -2.23 -15.27 -10.00
C PRO A 24 -1.25 -14.71 -8.97
N SER A 25 -1.22 -13.39 -8.83
CA SER A 25 -0.51 -12.76 -7.73
C SER A 25 -1.03 -13.32 -6.40
N LYS A 26 -0.17 -13.40 -5.40
CA LYS A 26 -0.54 -13.95 -4.09
C LYS A 26 0.30 -13.38 -2.97
N LEU A 27 -0.24 -13.41 -1.77
CA LEU A 27 0.49 -13.14 -0.54
C LEU A 27 1.08 -14.44 0.01
N ILE A 28 2.34 -14.38 0.41
CA ILE A 28 3.01 -15.50 1.08
C ILE A 28 3.75 -15.01 2.33
N ARG A 29 4.07 -15.93 3.22
CA ARG A 29 5.08 -15.72 4.26
C ARG A 29 6.44 -16.13 3.72
N ASN A 30 7.44 -15.25 3.86
CA ASN A 30 8.82 -15.61 3.58
C ASN A 30 9.45 -16.38 4.76
N GLU A 31 10.72 -16.77 4.65
CA GLU A 31 11.42 -17.58 5.65
C GLU A 31 11.51 -16.92 7.04
N ASN A 32 11.55 -15.58 7.11
CA ASN A 32 11.59 -14.84 8.38
C ASN A 32 10.19 -14.55 8.95
N GLY A 33 9.13 -15.01 8.28
CA GLY A 33 7.73 -14.85 8.70
C GLY A 33 7.07 -13.55 8.27
N SER A 34 7.75 -12.66 7.56
CA SER A 34 7.14 -11.46 7.00
C SER A 34 6.34 -11.75 5.73
N TRP A 35 5.39 -10.88 5.42
CA TRP A 35 4.55 -11.02 4.24
C TRP A 35 5.25 -10.51 2.98
N GLN A 36 5.03 -11.19 1.86
CA GLN A 36 5.46 -10.77 0.53
C GLN A 36 4.33 -10.91 -0.48
N LEU A 37 4.21 -9.92 -1.35
CA LEU A 37 3.41 -10.01 -2.57
C LEU A 37 4.25 -10.68 -3.66
N ILE A 38 3.72 -11.74 -4.26
CA ILE A 38 4.34 -12.43 -5.40
C ILE A 38 3.56 -12.10 -6.66
N VAL A 39 4.24 -11.52 -7.63
CA VAL A 39 3.68 -11.19 -8.95
C VAL A 39 4.53 -11.88 -10.03
N ASN A 40 3.89 -12.63 -10.92
CA ASN A 40 4.59 -13.41 -11.95
C ASN A 40 5.72 -14.30 -11.38
N GLY A 41 5.48 -14.89 -10.19
CA GLY A 41 6.42 -15.78 -9.51
C GLY A 41 7.60 -15.10 -8.82
N LYS A 42 7.64 -13.77 -8.73
CA LYS A 42 8.71 -13.00 -8.08
C LYS A 42 8.16 -12.10 -6.98
N PRO A 43 8.94 -11.89 -5.89
CA PRO A 43 8.63 -10.87 -4.90
C PRO A 43 8.50 -9.49 -5.55
N PHE A 44 7.49 -8.74 -5.13
CA PHE A 44 7.12 -7.46 -5.71
C PHE A 44 6.64 -6.50 -4.62
N ILE A 45 6.97 -5.23 -4.73
CA ILE A 45 6.37 -4.14 -3.96
C ILE A 45 5.68 -3.17 -4.92
N MET A 46 4.50 -2.72 -4.56
CA MET A 46 3.74 -1.76 -5.36
C MET A 46 4.25 -0.34 -5.07
N LEU A 47 5.07 0.18 -5.99
CA LEU A 47 5.36 1.61 -6.10
C LEU A 47 4.19 2.23 -6.84
N ALA A 48 3.12 2.47 -6.10
CA ALA A 48 1.83 2.75 -6.71
C ALA A 48 1.47 4.24 -6.72
N GLY A 49 0.42 4.55 -7.44
CA GLY A 49 -0.33 5.78 -7.36
C GLY A 49 -1.80 5.49 -7.67
N GLU A 50 -2.69 6.09 -6.90
CA GLU A 50 -4.12 5.98 -7.11
C GLU A 50 -4.63 7.12 -7.96
N LEU A 51 -5.43 6.80 -8.98
CA LEU A 51 -6.09 7.80 -9.82
C LEU A 51 -7.20 8.52 -9.05
N HIS A 52 -7.48 9.77 -9.43
CA HIS A 52 -8.71 10.42 -8.99
C HIS A 52 -9.96 9.60 -9.35
N ASN A 53 -11.01 9.70 -8.54
CA ASN A 53 -12.21 8.89 -8.63
C ASN A 53 -12.87 8.87 -10.02
N SER A 54 -12.79 9.98 -10.77
CA SER A 54 -13.40 10.12 -12.09
C SER A 54 -12.42 9.90 -13.25
N SER A 55 -11.14 9.67 -12.99
CA SER A 55 -10.11 9.59 -14.03
C SER A 55 -10.21 8.34 -14.91
N ALA A 56 -10.86 7.29 -14.42
CA ALA A 56 -11.17 6.09 -15.19
C ALA A 56 -12.62 6.07 -15.72
N SER A 57 -13.35 7.20 -15.72
CA SER A 57 -14.76 7.24 -16.10
C SER A 57 -15.03 7.22 -17.61
N THR A 58 -14.02 7.55 -18.43
CA THR A 58 -14.06 7.43 -19.89
C THR A 58 -12.73 6.92 -20.42
N THR A 59 -12.78 6.19 -21.53
CA THR A 59 -11.57 5.68 -22.21
C THR A 59 -10.70 6.81 -22.77
N GLU A 60 -11.31 7.91 -23.22
CA GLU A 60 -10.60 9.06 -23.75
C GLU A 60 -9.73 9.73 -22.68
N TYR A 61 -10.33 10.07 -21.54
CA TYR A 61 -9.61 10.71 -20.44
C TYR A 61 -8.53 9.78 -19.88
N LEU A 62 -8.87 8.53 -19.59
CA LEU A 62 -7.94 7.52 -19.07
C LEU A 62 -6.71 7.35 -20.00
N ASN A 63 -6.93 7.27 -21.32
CA ASN A 63 -5.82 7.09 -22.26
C ASN A 63 -4.87 8.29 -22.31
N SER A 64 -5.33 9.49 -21.96
CA SER A 64 -4.46 10.68 -21.88
C SER A 64 -3.49 10.65 -20.70
N LEU A 65 -3.74 9.82 -19.68
CA LEU A 65 -2.95 9.77 -18.45
C LEU A 65 -1.70 8.88 -18.55
N TRP A 66 -1.69 7.85 -19.41
CA TRP A 66 -0.65 6.83 -19.37
C TRP A 66 0.76 7.36 -19.63
N GLU A 67 0.95 8.21 -20.64
CA GLU A 67 2.28 8.77 -20.96
C GLU A 67 2.79 9.74 -19.86
N PRO A 68 1.97 10.68 -19.32
CA PRO A 68 2.36 11.46 -18.16
C PRO A 68 2.74 10.62 -16.94
N LEU A 69 1.96 9.59 -16.59
CA LEU A 69 2.20 8.75 -15.42
C LEU A 69 3.53 7.99 -15.48
N LYS A 70 4.02 7.63 -16.66
CA LYS A 70 5.36 7.00 -16.80
C LYS A 70 6.48 7.85 -16.24
N THR A 71 6.35 9.17 -16.30
CA THR A 71 7.39 10.09 -15.81
C THR A 71 7.58 10.02 -14.31
N LEU A 72 6.62 9.46 -13.57
CA LEU A 72 6.67 9.29 -12.12
C LEU A 72 7.40 8.03 -11.66
N ASN A 73 7.82 7.16 -12.58
CA ASN A 73 8.46 5.87 -12.28
C ASN A 73 7.60 4.94 -11.39
N LEU A 74 6.29 4.98 -11.56
CA LEU A 74 5.37 4.01 -10.97
C LEU A 74 5.57 2.62 -11.59
N ASN A 75 5.28 1.58 -10.83
CA ASN A 75 5.15 0.22 -11.37
C ASN A 75 3.71 -0.31 -11.28
N THR A 76 2.85 0.39 -10.52
CA THR A 76 1.46 0.01 -10.28
C THR A 76 0.56 1.25 -10.28
N VAL A 77 -0.65 1.11 -10.81
CA VAL A 77 -1.72 2.10 -10.72
C VAL A 77 -2.91 1.47 -10.01
N LEU A 78 -3.45 2.16 -9.01
CA LEU A 78 -4.73 1.82 -8.40
C LEU A 78 -5.81 2.61 -9.14
N ALA A 79 -6.80 1.92 -9.70
CA ALA A 79 -7.78 2.53 -10.58
C ALA A 79 -9.21 2.07 -10.28
N PRO A 80 -10.18 3.00 -10.19
CA PRO A 80 -11.57 2.69 -9.89
C PRO A 80 -12.31 2.11 -11.09
N ILE A 81 -13.24 1.19 -10.79
CA ILE A 81 -14.32 0.77 -11.65
C ILE A 81 -15.63 0.98 -10.87
N ALA A 82 -16.48 1.88 -11.35
CA ALA A 82 -17.76 2.18 -10.73
C ALA A 82 -18.84 1.16 -11.14
N TRP A 83 -19.63 0.68 -10.18
CA TRP A 83 -20.71 -0.25 -10.44
C TRP A 83 -21.74 0.29 -11.45
N GLU A 84 -22.11 1.57 -11.30
CA GLU A 84 -23.08 2.23 -12.22
C GLU A 84 -22.61 2.26 -13.68
N GLN A 85 -21.29 2.27 -13.92
CA GLN A 85 -20.73 2.23 -15.27
C GLN A 85 -20.54 0.81 -15.77
N PHE A 86 -20.18 -0.11 -14.87
CA PHE A 86 -19.97 -1.51 -15.22
C PHE A 86 -21.29 -2.27 -15.44
N GLU A 87 -22.34 -1.99 -14.67
CA GLU A 87 -23.68 -2.58 -14.80
C GLU A 87 -24.77 -1.48 -14.89
N PRO A 88 -24.80 -0.70 -15.99
CA PRO A 88 -25.73 0.44 -16.14
C PRO A 88 -27.21 0.02 -16.15
N GLN A 89 -27.50 -1.19 -16.53
CA GLN A 89 -28.81 -1.85 -16.43
C GLN A 89 -28.62 -3.20 -15.78
N GLU A 90 -29.57 -3.60 -14.93
CA GLU A 90 -29.48 -4.86 -14.20
C GLU A 90 -29.24 -6.06 -15.14
N GLY A 91 -28.12 -6.74 -14.93
CA GLY A 91 -27.71 -7.90 -15.74
C GLY A 91 -27.04 -7.56 -17.07
N THR A 92 -26.83 -6.27 -17.39
CA THR A 92 -26.14 -5.84 -18.61
C THR A 92 -24.81 -5.19 -18.23
N PHE A 93 -23.70 -5.79 -18.66
CA PHE A 93 -22.35 -5.39 -18.25
C PHE A 93 -21.57 -4.76 -19.40
N ASP A 94 -20.90 -3.62 -19.11
CA ASP A 94 -20.02 -2.91 -20.04
C ASP A 94 -18.56 -3.14 -19.61
N TYR A 95 -17.78 -3.75 -20.50
CA TYR A 95 -16.38 -4.09 -20.27
C TYR A 95 -15.41 -3.04 -20.83
N THR A 96 -15.90 -1.97 -21.44
CA THR A 96 -15.10 -0.99 -22.18
C THR A 96 -14.02 -0.34 -21.29
N LEU A 97 -14.37 0.07 -20.06
CA LEU A 97 -13.43 0.72 -19.15
C LEU A 97 -12.38 -0.25 -18.60
N ILE A 98 -12.79 -1.46 -18.21
CA ILE A 98 -11.83 -2.46 -17.72
C ILE A 98 -10.87 -2.92 -18.82
N ASP A 99 -11.33 -3.05 -20.06
CA ASP A 99 -10.44 -3.33 -21.19
C ASP A 99 -9.44 -2.20 -21.42
N SER A 100 -9.89 -0.95 -21.36
CA SER A 100 -9.03 0.22 -21.50
C SER A 100 -7.97 0.29 -20.39
N LEU A 101 -8.35 0.01 -19.13
CA LEU A 101 -7.43 -0.05 -18.00
C LEU A 101 -6.36 -1.14 -18.19
N ILE A 102 -6.79 -2.37 -18.45
CA ILE A 102 -5.86 -3.51 -18.58
C ILE A 102 -4.92 -3.31 -19.78
N ASN A 103 -5.44 -2.90 -20.93
CA ASN A 103 -4.63 -2.70 -22.13
C ASN A 103 -3.69 -1.50 -21.99
N GLY A 104 -4.17 -0.40 -21.39
CA GLY A 104 -3.37 0.79 -21.15
C GLY A 104 -2.21 0.50 -20.18
N ALA A 105 -2.48 -0.11 -19.04
CA ALA A 105 -1.45 -0.50 -18.09
C ALA A 105 -0.44 -1.48 -18.70
N ARG A 106 -0.92 -2.52 -19.36
CA ARG A 106 -0.08 -3.52 -20.03
C ARG A 106 0.85 -2.91 -21.08
N LYS A 107 0.33 -2.03 -21.94
CA LYS A 107 1.11 -1.31 -22.95
C LYS A 107 2.22 -0.46 -22.33
N ASN A 108 1.99 0.07 -21.14
CA ASN A 108 2.92 0.94 -20.43
C ASN A 108 3.77 0.20 -19.37
N GLY A 109 3.71 -1.13 -19.31
CA GLY A 109 4.52 -1.94 -18.40
C GLY A 109 4.10 -1.84 -16.92
N LEU A 110 2.89 -1.33 -16.65
CA LEU A 110 2.35 -1.12 -15.31
C LEU A 110 1.49 -2.29 -14.86
N LYS A 111 1.39 -2.48 -13.54
CA LYS A 111 0.41 -3.35 -12.88
C LYS A 111 -0.81 -2.54 -12.44
N LEU A 112 -1.90 -3.24 -12.13
CA LEU A 112 -3.15 -2.65 -11.67
C LEU A 112 -3.60 -3.25 -10.34
N GLY A 113 -4.03 -2.38 -9.42
CA GLY A 113 -4.99 -2.72 -8.39
C GLY A 113 -6.36 -2.17 -8.82
N ILE A 114 -7.38 -3.01 -8.84
CA ILE A 114 -8.73 -2.57 -9.21
C ILE A 114 -9.51 -2.24 -7.94
N LEU A 115 -10.01 -0.99 -7.90
CA LEU A 115 -10.86 -0.48 -6.85
C LEU A 115 -12.31 -0.58 -7.32
N TRP A 116 -13.09 -1.44 -6.66
CA TRP A 116 -14.50 -1.60 -6.96
C TRP A 116 -15.34 -0.61 -6.16
N PHE A 117 -15.81 0.45 -6.81
CA PHE A 117 -16.75 1.40 -6.22
C PHE A 117 -18.18 0.86 -6.45
N GLY A 118 -18.61 0.00 -5.53
CA GLY A 118 -19.88 -0.72 -5.57
C GLY A 118 -20.97 -0.02 -4.77
N SER A 119 -21.30 -0.58 -3.63
CA SER A 119 -22.32 -0.06 -2.73
C SER A 119 -21.90 1.16 -1.96
N TRP A 120 -20.59 1.34 -1.68
CA TRP A 120 -20.10 2.46 -0.89
C TRP A 120 -18.78 3.04 -1.40
N LYS A 121 -18.71 4.37 -1.33
CA LYS A 121 -17.48 5.19 -1.42
C LYS A 121 -17.59 6.31 -0.39
N ASN A 122 -16.62 6.39 0.54
CA ASN A 122 -16.57 7.40 1.61
C ASN A 122 -17.84 7.43 2.47
N GLY A 123 -18.41 6.25 2.78
CA GLY A 123 -19.64 6.13 3.55
C GLY A 123 -20.92 6.49 2.81
N GLU A 124 -20.86 6.78 1.51
CA GLU A 124 -22.00 7.14 0.65
C GLU A 124 -22.20 6.11 -0.48
N SER A 125 -23.39 6.10 -1.11
CA SER A 125 -23.74 5.15 -2.16
C SER A 125 -23.82 5.77 -3.56
N SER A 126 -22.90 6.71 -3.83
CA SER A 126 -22.91 7.55 -5.04
C SER A 126 -22.65 6.74 -6.33
N TYR A 127 -21.90 5.65 -6.25
CA TYR A 127 -21.49 4.84 -7.41
C TYR A 127 -22.37 3.61 -7.67
N ALA A 128 -23.42 3.38 -6.86
CA ALA A 128 -24.40 2.36 -7.13
C ALA A 128 -25.21 2.70 -8.40
N PRO A 129 -25.64 1.72 -9.22
CA PRO A 129 -26.40 1.97 -10.43
C PRO A 129 -27.77 2.64 -10.18
N THR A 130 -28.30 3.35 -11.18
CA THR A 130 -29.59 4.03 -11.10
C THR A 130 -30.72 3.06 -10.73
N TRP A 131 -30.73 1.84 -11.28
CA TRP A 131 -31.72 0.82 -10.95
C TRP A 131 -31.66 0.35 -9.48
N VAL A 132 -30.50 0.46 -8.80
CA VAL A 132 -30.36 0.26 -7.33
C VAL A 132 -30.81 1.51 -6.57
N LYS A 133 -30.43 2.69 -7.04
CA LYS A 133 -30.76 3.97 -6.39
C LYS A 133 -32.26 4.23 -6.35
N GLU A 134 -32.99 3.89 -7.41
CA GLU A 134 -34.42 4.16 -7.55
C GLU A 134 -35.33 3.13 -6.87
N ASP A 135 -34.92 1.86 -6.77
CA ASP A 135 -35.75 0.83 -6.11
C ASP A 135 -35.45 0.71 -4.62
N THR A 136 -35.86 1.72 -3.87
CA THR A 136 -35.63 1.80 -2.41
C THR A 136 -36.39 0.74 -1.59
N LYS A 137 -37.34 0.05 -2.19
CA LYS A 137 -38.03 -1.08 -1.55
C LYS A 137 -37.20 -2.36 -1.57
N ARG A 138 -36.57 -2.62 -2.70
CA ARG A 138 -35.69 -3.77 -2.90
C ARG A 138 -34.31 -3.53 -2.28
N PHE A 139 -33.79 -2.29 -2.41
CA PHE A 139 -32.47 -1.86 -1.96
C PHE A 139 -32.62 -0.75 -0.91
N PHE A 140 -33.02 -1.15 0.29
CA PHE A 140 -33.32 -0.17 1.33
C PHE A 140 -32.07 0.53 1.89
N ARG A 141 -32.31 1.74 2.37
CA ARG A 141 -31.29 2.64 2.91
C ARG A 141 -31.10 2.43 4.40
N VAL A 142 -29.95 2.89 4.89
CA VAL A 142 -29.72 3.10 6.32
C VAL A 142 -30.74 4.11 6.86
N LYS A 143 -31.26 3.84 8.06
CA LYS A 143 -32.12 4.79 8.78
C LYS A 143 -31.33 5.45 9.91
N ASN A 144 -31.54 6.77 10.07
CA ASN A 144 -31.07 7.49 11.25
C ASN A 144 -31.93 7.19 12.49
N ALA A 145 -31.52 7.73 13.66
CA ALA A 145 -32.25 7.53 14.92
C ALA A 145 -33.71 8.00 14.89
N ASP A 146 -34.07 8.99 14.02
CA ASP A 146 -35.43 9.46 13.82
C ASP A 146 -36.25 8.55 12.89
N GLY A 147 -35.66 7.47 12.37
CA GLY A 147 -36.29 6.53 11.44
C GLY A 147 -36.37 7.02 9.99
N LYS A 148 -35.66 8.10 9.64
CA LYS A 148 -35.57 8.64 8.28
C LYS A 148 -34.45 7.94 7.50
N ASP A 149 -34.68 7.71 6.21
CA ASP A 149 -33.65 7.21 5.31
C ASP A 149 -32.55 8.25 5.09
N ILE A 150 -31.31 7.81 5.00
CA ILE A 150 -30.15 8.57 4.51
C ILE A 150 -29.70 7.97 3.16
N GLU A 151 -28.91 8.73 2.38
CA GLU A 151 -28.48 8.30 1.03
C GLU A 151 -27.34 7.26 1.07
N THR A 152 -27.44 6.32 2.00
CA THR A 152 -26.47 5.21 2.16
C THR A 152 -27.21 3.88 2.12
N LEU A 153 -26.81 2.97 1.26
CA LEU A 153 -27.33 1.61 1.22
C LEU A 153 -27.07 0.90 2.54
N SER A 154 -28.09 0.21 3.06
CA SER A 154 -27.96 -0.49 4.33
C SER A 154 -27.14 -1.78 4.15
N PRO A 155 -26.11 -2.03 5.00
CA PRO A 155 -25.37 -3.28 4.98
C PRO A 155 -26.22 -4.49 5.39
N PHE A 156 -27.45 -4.25 5.90
CA PHE A 156 -28.42 -5.28 6.26
C PHE A 156 -29.33 -5.64 5.08
N CYS A 157 -29.16 -5.02 3.91
CA CYS A 157 -29.93 -5.32 2.73
C CYS A 157 -29.31 -6.49 1.94
N GLU A 158 -29.83 -7.70 2.12
CA GLU A 158 -29.35 -8.87 1.37
C GLU A 158 -29.46 -8.72 -0.15
N ASN A 159 -30.47 -7.99 -0.65
CA ASN A 159 -30.61 -7.76 -2.09
C ASN A 159 -29.45 -6.94 -2.64
N THR A 160 -29.01 -5.89 -1.90
CA THR A 160 -27.86 -5.09 -2.27
C THR A 160 -26.59 -5.94 -2.26
N MET A 161 -26.35 -6.66 -1.17
CA MET A 161 -25.18 -7.53 -1.03
C MET A 161 -25.08 -8.57 -2.17
N LYS A 162 -26.20 -9.20 -2.54
CA LYS A 162 -26.22 -10.21 -3.61
C LYS A 162 -26.02 -9.59 -5.00
N ALA A 163 -26.60 -8.41 -5.24
CA ALA A 163 -26.46 -7.72 -6.52
C ALA A 163 -25.03 -7.21 -6.74
N ASP A 164 -24.46 -6.57 -5.73
CA ASP A 164 -23.10 -6.09 -5.70
C ASP A 164 -22.07 -7.23 -5.89
N ALA A 165 -22.17 -8.28 -5.08
CA ALA A 165 -21.30 -9.46 -5.21
C ALA A 165 -21.41 -10.13 -6.58
N LYS A 166 -22.63 -10.15 -7.18
CA LYS A 166 -22.81 -10.66 -8.53
C LYS A 166 -22.07 -9.81 -9.56
N ALA A 167 -22.19 -8.49 -9.48
CA ALA A 167 -21.51 -7.58 -10.41
C ALA A 167 -19.99 -7.69 -10.26
N PHE A 168 -19.48 -7.67 -9.03
CA PHE A 168 -18.04 -7.83 -8.75
C PHE A 168 -17.52 -9.20 -9.23
N LYS A 169 -18.27 -10.28 -9.02
CA LYS A 169 -17.93 -11.61 -9.53
C LYS A 169 -17.79 -11.61 -11.04
N VAL A 170 -18.75 -11.01 -11.78
CA VAL A 170 -18.70 -10.91 -13.26
C VAL A 170 -17.47 -10.10 -13.72
N LEU A 171 -17.14 -9.01 -13.02
CA LEU A 171 -15.91 -8.25 -13.30
C LEU A 171 -14.67 -9.13 -13.15
N VAL A 172 -14.56 -9.88 -12.06
CA VAL A 172 -13.41 -10.74 -11.80
C VAL A 172 -13.33 -11.95 -12.75
N GLU A 173 -14.47 -12.51 -13.15
CA GLU A 173 -14.54 -13.52 -14.22
C GLU A 173 -13.96 -12.97 -15.54
N TYR A 174 -14.33 -11.73 -15.87
CA TYR A 174 -13.82 -11.07 -17.06
C TYR A 174 -12.31 -10.79 -16.97
N ILE A 175 -11.82 -10.23 -15.85
CA ILE A 175 -10.39 -10.03 -15.58
C ILE A 175 -9.63 -11.36 -15.76
N LYS A 176 -10.08 -12.43 -15.14
CA LYS A 176 -9.48 -13.76 -15.31
C LYS A 176 -9.41 -14.17 -16.76
N LYS A 177 -10.50 -13.97 -17.52
CA LYS A 177 -10.57 -14.34 -18.94
C LYS A 177 -9.51 -13.61 -19.78
N VAL A 178 -9.29 -12.29 -19.57
CA VAL A 178 -8.49 -11.45 -20.45
C VAL A 178 -7.06 -11.21 -19.95
N ASP A 179 -6.78 -11.45 -18.66
CA ASP A 179 -5.51 -11.07 -18.02
C ASP A 179 -4.73 -12.23 -17.36
N ARG A 180 -5.30 -13.41 -17.17
CA ARG A 180 -4.66 -14.53 -16.44
C ARG A 180 -3.27 -14.92 -16.96
N GLU A 181 -2.98 -14.73 -18.24
CA GLU A 181 -1.68 -15.08 -18.86
C GLU A 181 -0.64 -13.98 -18.67
N THR A 182 -1.08 -12.75 -18.45
CA THR A 182 -0.21 -11.57 -18.33
C THR A 182 -0.05 -11.09 -16.89
N GLY A 183 -1.08 -11.30 -16.06
CA GLY A 183 -1.08 -10.86 -14.65
C GLY A 183 -0.83 -9.35 -14.53
N THR A 184 -1.61 -8.56 -15.30
CA THR A 184 -1.58 -7.10 -15.20
C THR A 184 -2.31 -6.66 -13.95
N VAL A 185 -3.49 -7.24 -13.66
CA VAL A 185 -4.24 -7.01 -12.41
C VAL A 185 -3.65 -7.89 -11.31
N ILE A 186 -3.21 -7.27 -10.21
CA ILE A 186 -2.47 -7.96 -9.15
C ILE A 186 -3.13 -7.89 -7.78
N ALA A 187 -4.12 -7.01 -7.59
CA ALA A 187 -4.88 -6.87 -6.34
C ALA A 187 -6.27 -6.32 -6.61
N LEU A 188 -7.19 -6.57 -5.69
CA LEU A 188 -8.57 -6.11 -5.74
C LEU A 188 -8.95 -5.42 -4.44
N GLN A 189 -9.71 -4.34 -4.50
CA GLN A 189 -10.34 -3.69 -3.36
C GLN A 189 -11.85 -3.65 -3.58
N PRO A 190 -12.63 -4.48 -2.87
CA PRO A 190 -14.08 -4.34 -2.85
C PRO A 190 -14.44 -3.13 -1.99
N GLU A 191 -15.26 -2.24 -2.54
CA GLU A 191 -15.71 -1.00 -1.92
C GLU A 191 -14.58 0.00 -1.59
N ASN A 192 -14.95 1.17 -1.05
CA ASN A 192 -13.97 2.16 -0.61
C ASN A 192 -14.46 2.88 0.65
N GLU A 193 -13.60 2.92 1.69
CA GLU A 193 -13.84 3.64 2.94
C GLU A 193 -15.26 3.45 3.48
N VAL A 194 -15.64 2.17 3.63
CA VAL A 194 -16.98 1.77 4.07
C VAL A 194 -17.30 2.23 5.49
N GLY A 195 -18.58 2.40 5.77
CA GLY A 195 -19.11 2.77 7.07
C GLY A 195 -20.20 3.83 6.98
N ILE A 196 -20.71 4.26 8.13
CA ILE A 196 -21.76 5.29 8.23
C ILE A 196 -21.37 6.37 9.23
N PHE A 197 -21.74 7.62 8.96
CA PHE A 197 -21.53 8.76 9.86
C PHE A 197 -22.60 8.85 10.95
N GLN A 198 -22.87 7.71 11.61
CA GLN A 198 -23.73 7.58 12.77
C GLN A 198 -23.36 6.31 13.57
N ASP A 199 -23.95 6.12 14.74
CA ASP A 199 -23.60 5.02 15.64
C ASP A 199 -24.04 3.64 15.13
N MET A 200 -25.20 3.52 14.47
CA MET A 200 -25.69 2.30 13.82
C MET A 200 -26.83 2.60 12.83
N ASP A 201 -27.19 1.61 12.01
CA ASP A 201 -28.42 1.64 11.21
C ASP A 201 -29.65 1.35 12.08
N TYR A 202 -30.63 2.25 12.09
CA TYR A 202 -31.91 2.12 12.85
C TYR A 202 -33.04 1.51 12.00
N SER A 203 -32.73 0.86 10.87
CA SER A 203 -33.72 0.10 10.10
C SER A 203 -34.27 -1.09 10.92
N LYS A 204 -35.49 -1.53 10.59
CA LYS A 204 -36.08 -2.70 11.26
C LYS A 204 -35.23 -3.96 11.10
N ALA A 205 -34.56 -4.12 9.97
CA ALA A 205 -33.65 -5.24 9.70
C ALA A 205 -32.46 -5.21 10.68
N SER A 206 -31.80 -4.05 10.78
CA SER A 206 -30.70 -3.84 11.70
C SER A 206 -31.08 -4.06 13.16
N LEU A 207 -32.15 -3.41 13.63
CA LEU A 207 -32.60 -3.54 15.03
C LEU A 207 -32.93 -5.00 15.41
N LYS A 208 -33.51 -5.76 14.49
CA LYS A 208 -33.77 -7.18 14.69
C LYS A 208 -32.47 -7.98 14.91
N VAL A 209 -31.42 -7.73 14.10
CA VAL A 209 -30.14 -8.44 14.20
C VAL A 209 -29.36 -7.98 15.44
N TYR A 210 -29.43 -6.69 15.81
CA TYR A 210 -28.78 -6.16 17.00
C TYR A 210 -29.28 -6.83 18.31
N GLY A 211 -30.56 -7.24 18.33
CA GLY A 211 -31.14 -7.99 19.44
C GLY A 211 -30.83 -9.49 19.44
N GLN A 212 -30.18 -10.02 18.41
CA GLN A 212 -29.79 -11.43 18.34
C GLN A 212 -28.47 -11.70 19.08
N GLU A 213 -28.15 -12.98 19.26
CA GLU A 213 -26.90 -13.41 19.88
C GLU A 213 -25.68 -12.97 19.05
N VAL A 214 -24.64 -12.51 19.75
CA VAL A 214 -23.34 -12.20 19.13
C VAL A 214 -22.82 -13.45 18.41
N PRO A 215 -22.35 -13.33 17.14
CA PRO A 215 -21.86 -14.47 16.40
C PRO A 215 -20.76 -15.22 17.11
N GLN A 216 -20.88 -16.54 17.22
CA GLN A 216 -19.92 -17.39 17.92
C GLN A 216 -18.52 -17.33 17.31
N ALA A 217 -18.40 -17.02 16.01
CA ALA A 217 -17.11 -16.80 15.36
C ALA A 217 -16.34 -15.63 16.00
N LEU A 218 -17.02 -14.51 16.32
CA LEU A 218 -16.39 -13.39 17.03
C LEU A 218 -15.98 -13.78 18.44
N ILE A 219 -16.85 -14.45 19.19
CA ILE A 219 -16.56 -14.91 20.55
C ILE A 219 -15.35 -15.86 20.59
N GLN A 220 -15.29 -16.80 19.66
CA GLN A 220 -14.16 -17.73 19.53
C GLN A 220 -12.86 -17.03 19.16
N TYR A 221 -12.92 -16.08 18.22
CA TYR A 221 -11.77 -15.25 17.85
C TYR A 221 -11.23 -14.46 19.07
N MET A 222 -12.12 -13.80 19.80
CA MET A 222 -11.76 -13.02 21.00
C MET A 222 -11.11 -13.90 22.08
N LYS A 223 -11.68 -15.07 22.37
CA LYS A 223 -11.09 -16.03 23.32
C LYS A 223 -9.70 -16.48 22.90
N LYS A 224 -9.54 -16.85 21.63
CA LYS A 224 -8.28 -17.35 21.08
C LYS A 224 -7.18 -16.27 21.10
N ASN A 225 -7.55 -15.03 20.80
CA ASN A 225 -6.60 -13.93 20.58
C ASN A 225 -6.57 -12.93 21.76
N ARG A 226 -7.15 -13.25 22.91
CA ARG A 226 -7.36 -12.31 24.05
C ARG A 226 -6.15 -11.44 24.39
N LYS A 227 -4.94 -11.98 24.32
CA LYS A 227 -3.70 -11.26 24.66
C LYS A 227 -3.28 -10.23 23.60
N ASN A 228 -3.82 -10.33 22.39
CA ASN A 228 -3.44 -9.53 21.24
C ASN A 228 -4.61 -8.69 20.70
N LEU A 229 -5.77 -8.72 21.39
CA LEU A 229 -6.92 -7.88 21.01
C LEU A 229 -6.59 -6.40 21.17
N ARG A 230 -7.17 -5.58 20.33
CA ARG A 230 -7.14 -4.12 20.48
C ARG A 230 -7.79 -3.74 21.81
N SER A 231 -7.24 -2.69 22.42
CA SER A 231 -7.64 -2.23 23.75
C SER A 231 -9.13 -1.94 23.86
N GLU A 232 -9.71 -1.33 22.83
CA GLU A 232 -11.13 -0.95 22.81
C GLU A 232 -12.04 -2.18 22.87
N LEU A 233 -11.76 -3.21 22.06
CA LEU A 233 -12.55 -4.43 22.07
C LEU A 233 -12.35 -5.22 23.38
N LEU A 234 -11.11 -5.30 23.86
CA LEU A 234 -10.78 -6.03 25.08
C LEU A 234 -11.41 -5.40 26.32
N SER A 235 -11.22 -4.07 26.51
CA SER A 235 -11.72 -3.38 27.71
C SER A 235 -13.24 -3.41 27.76
N VAL A 236 -13.94 -3.09 26.67
CA VAL A 236 -15.41 -3.11 26.63
C VAL A 236 -15.96 -4.51 26.93
N TRP A 237 -15.30 -5.57 26.42
CA TRP A 237 -15.69 -6.95 26.70
C TRP A 237 -15.45 -7.34 28.16
N GLU A 238 -14.30 -7.00 28.74
CA GLU A 238 -13.92 -7.34 30.12
C GLU A 238 -14.75 -6.56 31.14
N GLU A 239 -14.96 -5.27 30.94
CA GLU A 239 -15.82 -4.41 31.79
C GLU A 239 -17.26 -4.93 31.85
N ASN A 240 -17.72 -5.62 30.79
CA ASN A 240 -19.02 -6.25 30.73
C ASN A 240 -19.00 -7.74 31.15
N GLY A 241 -17.99 -8.15 31.94
CA GLY A 241 -17.84 -9.49 32.50
C GLY A 241 -17.36 -10.57 31.57
N ALA A 242 -16.76 -10.22 30.44
CA ALA A 242 -16.21 -11.12 29.42
C ALA A 242 -17.20 -12.22 28.99
N ARG A 243 -18.48 -11.85 28.86
CA ARG A 243 -19.57 -12.75 28.48
C ARG A 243 -19.34 -13.37 27.12
N THR A 244 -19.77 -14.62 26.96
CA THR A 244 -19.53 -15.41 25.75
C THR A 244 -20.82 -15.85 25.04
N SER A 245 -21.95 -15.34 25.50
CA SER A 245 -23.28 -15.55 24.91
C SER A 245 -24.20 -14.39 25.27
N GLY A 246 -25.24 -14.19 24.49
CA GLY A 246 -26.19 -13.11 24.63
C GLY A 246 -26.18 -12.14 23.47
N SER A 247 -27.07 -11.14 23.51
CA SER A 247 -27.12 -10.09 22.50
C SER A 247 -25.88 -9.18 22.54
N TRP A 248 -25.73 -8.29 21.58
CA TRP A 248 -24.66 -7.30 21.56
C TRP A 248 -24.61 -6.45 22.84
N LYS A 249 -25.78 -6.07 23.38
CA LYS A 249 -25.89 -5.37 24.66
C LYS A 249 -25.49 -6.25 25.85
N ASP A 250 -25.82 -7.54 25.82
CA ASP A 250 -25.46 -8.45 26.90
C ASP A 250 -23.95 -8.68 26.96
N VAL A 251 -23.28 -8.77 25.82
CA VAL A 251 -21.85 -9.09 25.70
C VAL A 251 -20.99 -7.84 25.86
N PHE A 252 -21.40 -6.69 25.31
CA PHE A 252 -20.59 -5.48 25.24
C PHE A 252 -21.18 -4.26 25.97
N GLY A 253 -22.33 -4.41 26.65
CA GLY A 253 -23.04 -3.33 27.32
C GLY A 253 -23.89 -2.49 26.37
N ASP A 254 -24.73 -1.61 26.96
CA ASP A 254 -25.55 -0.66 26.19
C ASP A 254 -24.80 0.67 26.05
N ASN A 255 -23.87 0.73 25.12
CA ASN A 255 -22.99 1.86 24.89
C ASN A 255 -22.65 2.05 23.39
N ALA A 256 -21.92 3.11 23.05
CA ALA A 256 -21.55 3.43 21.68
C ALA A 256 -20.64 2.34 21.06
N TRP A 257 -19.77 1.70 21.84
CA TRP A 257 -18.89 0.64 21.36
C TRP A 257 -19.65 -0.62 20.96
N SER A 258 -20.67 -1.03 21.74
CA SER A 258 -21.54 -2.16 21.39
C SER A 258 -22.18 -1.97 20.02
N LYS A 259 -22.70 -0.75 19.75
CA LYS A 259 -23.27 -0.39 18.45
C LYS A 259 -22.23 -0.38 17.34
N SER A 260 -21.02 0.14 17.63
CA SER A 260 -19.94 0.17 16.68
C SER A 260 -19.45 -1.24 16.31
N PHE A 261 -19.23 -2.11 17.31
CA PHE A 261 -18.80 -3.49 17.06
C PHE A 261 -19.82 -4.27 16.23
N TYR A 262 -21.10 -4.06 16.51
CA TYR A 262 -22.19 -4.61 15.72
C TYR A 262 -22.19 -4.11 14.28
N THR A 263 -22.08 -2.78 14.08
CA THR A 263 -22.04 -2.16 12.76
C THR A 263 -20.82 -2.64 11.96
N THR A 264 -19.66 -2.70 12.64
CA THR A 264 -18.42 -3.22 12.04
C THR A 264 -18.55 -4.68 11.61
N TRP A 265 -19.12 -5.52 12.45
CA TRP A 265 -19.36 -6.92 12.10
C TRP A 265 -20.18 -7.05 10.81
N GLN A 266 -21.20 -6.24 10.67
CA GLN A 266 -22.10 -6.31 9.52
C GLN A 266 -21.42 -5.84 8.23
N TYR A 267 -20.68 -4.70 8.28
CA TYR A 267 -19.90 -4.25 7.13
C TYR A 267 -18.85 -5.29 6.74
N ALA A 268 -18.08 -5.79 7.71
CA ALA A 268 -17.07 -6.80 7.46
C ALA A 268 -17.65 -8.08 6.84
N THR A 269 -18.82 -8.56 7.32
CA THR A 269 -19.51 -9.73 6.75
C THR A 269 -20.00 -9.48 5.32
N TYR A 270 -20.51 -8.28 5.05
CA TYR A 270 -20.91 -7.90 3.68
C TYR A 270 -19.71 -7.90 2.73
N ILE A 271 -18.64 -7.24 3.12
CA ILE A 271 -17.40 -7.16 2.31
C ILE A 271 -16.78 -8.56 2.12
N ASP A 272 -16.82 -9.39 3.14
CA ASP A 272 -16.36 -10.78 3.02
C ASP A 272 -17.16 -11.57 1.98
N TYR A 273 -18.48 -11.38 1.95
CA TYR A 273 -19.33 -12.03 0.95
C TYR A 273 -18.97 -11.60 -0.48
N VAL A 274 -18.74 -10.30 -0.69
CA VAL A 274 -18.29 -9.75 -1.98
C VAL A 274 -16.90 -10.29 -2.34
N ALA A 275 -15.95 -10.25 -1.41
CA ALA A 275 -14.58 -10.74 -1.60
C ALA A 275 -14.54 -12.25 -1.88
N ALA A 276 -15.31 -13.05 -1.15
CA ALA A 276 -15.41 -14.50 -1.34
C ALA A 276 -15.89 -14.85 -2.76
N SER A 277 -16.90 -14.13 -3.26
CA SER A 277 -17.42 -14.33 -4.62
C SER A 277 -16.37 -14.15 -5.72
N ALA A 278 -15.44 -13.21 -5.51
CA ALA A 278 -14.32 -12.94 -6.41
C ALA A 278 -13.21 -13.99 -6.26
N LYS A 279 -12.81 -14.30 -5.03
CA LYS A 279 -11.73 -15.27 -4.75
C LYS A 279 -12.05 -16.68 -5.22
N GLU A 280 -13.31 -17.09 -5.20
CA GLU A 280 -13.77 -18.36 -5.78
C GLU A 280 -13.42 -18.47 -7.28
N ILE A 281 -13.44 -17.34 -7.99
CA ILE A 281 -13.19 -17.28 -9.43
C ILE A 281 -11.69 -17.09 -9.72
N TYR A 282 -11.06 -16.07 -9.10
CA TYR A 282 -9.68 -15.71 -9.34
C TYR A 282 -9.05 -15.19 -8.05
N PRO A 283 -8.24 -16.00 -7.33
CA PRO A 283 -7.82 -15.73 -5.96
C PRO A 283 -6.69 -14.71 -5.88
N LEU A 284 -6.91 -13.51 -6.44
CA LEU A 284 -6.02 -12.37 -6.25
C LEU A 284 -6.05 -11.88 -4.80
N PRO A 285 -4.98 -11.24 -4.31
CA PRO A 285 -4.99 -10.52 -3.04
C PRO A 285 -6.13 -9.51 -2.97
N VAL A 286 -6.85 -9.51 -1.85
CA VAL A 286 -7.96 -8.58 -1.57
C VAL A 286 -7.59 -7.72 -0.37
N PHE A 287 -7.70 -6.41 -0.51
CA PHE A 287 -7.53 -5.46 0.58
C PHE A 287 -8.79 -4.60 0.74
N CYS A 288 -9.00 -4.07 1.94
CA CYS A 288 -10.08 -3.14 2.23
C CYS A 288 -9.49 -1.92 2.95
N ASN A 289 -9.76 -0.74 2.42
CA ASN A 289 -9.27 0.52 2.97
C ASN A 289 -10.25 1.16 3.96
N CYS A 290 -9.77 2.17 4.68
CA CYS A 290 -10.62 2.90 5.61
C CYS A 290 -10.22 4.36 5.78
N TRP A 291 -11.23 5.21 5.91
CA TRP A 291 -11.15 6.55 6.48
C TRP A 291 -10.77 6.45 7.95
N LEU A 292 -9.63 7.02 8.32
CA LEU A 292 -9.08 6.91 9.68
C LEU A 292 -9.84 7.76 10.69
N VAL A 293 -9.74 7.36 11.95
CA VAL A 293 -10.09 8.19 13.09
C VAL A 293 -9.23 9.45 13.07
N GLN A 294 -9.84 10.64 13.08
CA GLN A 294 -9.12 11.91 12.91
C GLN A 294 -8.50 12.39 14.23
N LYS A 295 -9.18 12.19 15.35
CA LYS A 295 -8.72 12.55 16.69
C LYS A 295 -8.91 11.38 17.65
N ALA A 296 -8.03 11.27 18.65
CA ALA A 296 -8.09 10.17 19.62
C ALA A 296 -9.41 10.08 20.38
N GLU A 297 -10.05 11.22 20.65
CA GLU A 297 -11.34 11.35 21.32
C GLU A 297 -12.56 11.09 20.43
N ASP A 298 -12.40 11.02 19.12
CA ASP A 298 -13.53 10.81 18.21
C ASP A 298 -14.18 9.46 18.46
N MET A 299 -15.49 9.48 18.64
CA MET A 299 -16.32 8.29 18.81
C MET A 299 -16.82 7.78 17.44
N PRO A 300 -17.14 6.48 17.34
CA PRO A 300 -17.75 5.92 16.14
C PRO A 300 -18.98 6.71 15.68
N GLY A 301 -19.02 7.05 14.38
CA GLY A 301 -20.04 7.90 13.78
C GLY A 301 -19.58 9.34 13.53
N VAL A 302 -18.51 9.81 14.19
CA VAL A 302 -17.79 11.04 13.82
C VAL A 302 -16.90 10.76 12.60
N TYR A 303 -16.40 9.57 12.48
CA TYR A 303 -15.78 8.96 11.30
C TYR A 303 -16.67 7.81 10.81
N PRO A 304 -16.50 7.31 9.57
CA PRO A 304 -17.32 6.20 9.05
C PRO A 304 -17.25 4.98 9.98
N ASN A 305 -18.33 4.74 10.72
CA ASN A 305 -18.46 3.62 11.65
C ASN A 305 -18.75 2.34 10.86
N GLY A 306 -17.92 1.33 11.02
CA GLY A 306 -18.02 0.06 10.31
C GLY A 306 -16.80 -0.28 9.45
N GLY A 307 -16.02 0.72 9.04
CA GLY A 307 -14.76 0.51 8.31
C GLY A 307 -13.65 -0.13 9.17
N PRO A 308 -12.57 -0.65 8.54
CA PRO A 308 -11.49 -1.38 9.22
C PRO A 308 -10.50 -0.45 9.95
N VAL A 309 -10.98 0.51 10.73
CA VAL A 309 -10.12 1.34 11.57
C VAL A 309 -9.41 0.48 12.62
N SER A 310 -8.22 0.92 13.06
CA SER A 310 -7.36 0.13 13.95
C SER A 310 -8.08 -0.38 15.20
N ARG A 311 -9.01 0.41 15.76
CA ARG A 311 -9.80 0.10 16.95
C ARG A 311 -10.69 -1.15 16.83
N VAL A 312 -11.11 -1.50 15.60
CA VAL A 312 -12.04 -2.61 15.32
C VAL A 312 -11.48 -3.66 14.38
N MET A 313 -10.17 -3.63 14.11
CA MET A 313 -9.50 -4.60 13.22
C MET A 313 -9.78 -6.06 13.60
N ASP A 314 -9.86 -6.37 14.90
CA ASP A 314 -10.09 -7.73 15.36
C ASP A 314 -11.48 -8.26 14.98
N ILE A 315 -12.46 -7.37 14.89
CA ILE A 315 -13.80 -7.74 14.40
C ILE A 315 -13.74 -8.06 12.90
N TRP A 316 -13.04 -7.24 12.12
CA TRP A 316 -12.81 -7.51 10.70
C TRP A 316 -12.07 -8.82 10.47
N LYS A 317 -11.02 -9.11 11.26
CA LYS A 317 -10.28 -10.39 11.16
C LYS A 317 -11.14 -11.60 11.52
N ALA A 318 -12.13 -11.43 12.40
CA ALA A 318 -13.09 -12.49 12.74
C ALA A 318 -14.19 -12.67 11.69
N ALA A 319 -14.65 -11.57 11.07
CA ALA A 319 -15.83 -11.54 10.19
C ALA A 319 -15.49 -11.70 8.70
N ALA A 320 -14.28 -11.28 8.28
CA ALA A 320 -13.90 -11.18 6.87
C ALA A 320 -12.64 -12.00 6.52
N PRO A 321 -12.67 -13.33 6.57
CA PRO A 321 -11.51 -14.17 6.28
C PRO A 321 -11.04 -14.13 4.82
N HIS A 322 -11.86 -13.64 3.87
CA HIS A 322 -11.49 -13.48 2.48
C HIS A 322 -10.84 -12.12 2.15
N VAL A 323 -10.78 -11.20 3.13
CA VAL A 323 -10.01 -9.96 3.04
C VAL A 323 -8.61 -10.21 3.61
N ASP A 324 -7.59 -10.17 2.77
CA ASP A 324 -6.21 -10.46 3.17
C ASP A 324 -5.59 -9.33 3.98
N VAL A 325 -5.89 -8.06 3.61
CA VAL A 325 -5.26 -6.87 4.17
C VAL A 325 -6.30 -5.82 4.56
N LEU A 326 -6.20 -5.32 5.78
CA LEU A 326 -6.90 -4.12 6.23
C LEU A 326 -5.94 -2.95 6.11
N ALA A 327 -6.30 -1.94 5.31
CA ALA A 327 -5.39 -0.93 4.79
C ALA A 327 -5.81 0.49 5.24
N PRO A 328 -4.87 1.31 5.77
CA PRO A 328 -5.19 2.67 6.18
C PRO A 328 -5.00 3.67 5.03
N ASP A 329 -5.90 4.66 4.92
CA ASP A 329 -5.74 5.84 4.05
C ASP A 329 -5.13 6.95 4.88
N ILE A 330 -3.84 7.23 4.69
CA ILE A 330 -3.07 8.05 5.62
C ILE A 330 -2.82 9.45 5.08
N TYR A 331 -3.63 10.40 5.52
CA TYR A 331 -3.47 11.84 5.28
C TYR A 331 -3.02 12.61 6.52
N LEU A 332 -3.03 11.96 7.70
CA LEU A 332 -2.68 12.55 8.98
C LEU A 332 -1.15 12.64 9.17
N SER A 333 -0.71 13.64 9.94
CA SER A 333 0.71 13.89 10.21
C SER A 333 1.37 12.84 11.11
N ASP A 334 0.59 12.14 11.94
CA ASP A 334 1.07 11.06 12.84
C ASP A 334 1.30 9.74 12.10
N PHE A 335 1.99 9.83 10.97
CA PHE A 335 2.19 8.74 10.03
C PHE A 335 2.83 7.50 10.65
N LYS A 336 3.91 7.67 11.44
CA LYS A 336 4.65 6.54 12.01
C LYS A 336 3.81 5.69 12.97
N ASN A 337 3.01 6.33 13.83
CA ASN A 337 2.15 5.63 14.80
C ASN A 337 0.98 4.93 14.09
N ILE A 338 0.35 5.59 13.12
CA ILE A 338 -0.71 4.97 12.32
C ILE A 338 -0.19 3.72 11.61
N VAL A 339 0.98 3.81 10.96
CA VAL A 339 1.61 2.66 10.30
C VAL A 339 1.88 1.52 11.28
N ALA A 340 2.39 1.83 12.48
CA ALA A 340 2.64 0.82 13.53
C ALA A 340 1.35 0.11 13.98
N ASP A 341 0.23 0.83 14.03
CA ASP A 341 -1.08 0.26 14.39
C ASP A 341 -1.59 -0.77 13.37
N TYR A 342 -1.32 -0.55 12.09
CA TYR A 342 -1.79 -1.44 11.02
C TYR A 342 -0.81 -2.58 10.69
N HIS A 343 0.49 -2.39 10.96
CA HIS A 343 1.50 -3.43 10.76
C HIS A 343 1.44 -4.47 11.89
N ARG A 344 0.67 -5.53 11.68
CA ARG A 344 0.50 -6.64 12.63
C ARG A 344 0.99 -7.95 12.03
N ALA A 345 1.30 -8.92 12.87
CA ALA A 345 1.68 -10.25 12.42
C ALA A 345 0.62 -10.92 11.53
N ASP A 346 -0.67 -10.64 11.78
CA ASP A 346 -1.81 -11.13 11.01
C ASP A 346 -2.35 -10.14 9.96
N ASN A 347 -1.70 -8.99 9.81
CA ASN A 347 -2.09 -7.96 8.84
C ASN A 347 -0.84 -7.34 8.19
N PRO A 348 -0.48 -7.72 6.96
CA PRO A 348 0.60 -7.05 6.24
C PRO A 348 0.27 -5.56 6.02
N LEU A 349 1.30 -4.73 5.94
CA LEU A 349 1.10 -3.30 5.69
C LEU A 349 0.93 -3.04 4.19
N LEU A 350 -0.17 -2.38 3.84
CA LEU A 350 -0.48 -1.87 2.51
C LEU A 350 -1.14 -0.50 2.67
N ILE A 351 -0.64 0.52 1.99
CA ILE A 351 -1.17 1.89 2.06
C ILE A 351 -1.66 2.26 0.68
N PRO A 352 -2.99 2.15 0.42
CA PRO A 352 -3.56 2.39 -0.91
C PRO A 352 -3.76 3.88 -1.18
N GLU A 353 -4.04 4.68 -0.14
CA GLU A 353 -4.19 6.12 -0.25
C GLU A 353 -3.28 6.86 0.74
N SER A 354 -2.59 7.88 0.27
CA SER A 354 -1.75 8.74 1.10
C SER A 354 -1.41 10.05 0.37
N VAL A 355 -0.66 10.92 1.08
CA VAL A 355 -0.07 12.11 0.49
C VAL A 355 1.15 11.79 -0.36
N MET A 356 1.49 12.63 -1.33
CA MET A 356 2.66 12.46 -2.20
C MET A 356 3.97 12.86 -1.47
N LYS A 357 4.37 12.06 -0.48
CA LYS A 357 5.56 12.29 0.35
C LYS A 357 6.54 11.12 0.24
N PRO A 358 7.65 11.26 -0.51
CA PRO A 358 8.62 10.18 -0.72
C PRO A 358 9.18 9.59 0.58
N ALA A 359 9.38 10.40 1.61
CA ALA A 359 9.87 9.95 2.92
C ALA A 359 9.01 8.82 3.50
N ASN A 360 7.68 8.89 3.32
CA ASN A 360 6.75 7.87 3.78
C ASN A 360 7.01 6.53 3.07
N ALA A 361 7.23 6.54 1.75
CA ALA A 361 7.51 5.34 0.96
C ALA A 361 8.81 4.66 1.43
N PHE A 362 9.91 5.43 1.58
CA PHE A 362 11.16 4.88 2.09
C PHE A 362 11.03 4.29 3.49
N TRP A 363 10.26 4.96 4.36
CA TRP A 363 9.99 4.49 5.72
C TRP A 363 9.24 3.16 5.73
N VAL A 364 8.10 3.07 5.05
CA VAL A 364 7.27 1.87 5.13
C VAL A 364 7.89 0.66 4.45
N PHE A 365 8.60 0.84 3.34
CA PHE A 365 9.29 -0.26 2.69
C PHE A 365 10.51 -0.72 3.48
N GLY A 366 11.26 0.21 4.07
CA GLY A 366 12.46 -0.11 4.86
C GLY A 366 12.14 -0.64 6.25
N GLU A 367 11.25 0.01 6.98
CA GLU A 367 11.01 -0.29 8.39
C GLU A 367 9.95 -1.38 8.58
N HIS A 368 8.89 -1.35 7.76
CA HIS A 368 7.72 -2.20 7.95
C HIS A 368 7.57 -3.29 6.89
N GLY A 369 8.42 -3.29 5.85
CA GLY A 369 8.30 -4.25 4.76
C GLY A 369 6.93 -4.17 4.07
N ALA A 370 6.41 -2.95 3.87
CA ALA A 370 5.11 -2.73 3.26
C ALA A 370 5.00 -3.37 1.87
N LEU A 371 3.78 -3.73 1.51
CA LEU A 371 3.46 -4.28 0.17
C LEU A 371 3.20 -3.17 -0.85
N CYS A 372 2.73 -2.01 -0.38
CA CYS A 372 2.30 -0.89 -1.22
C CYS A 372 2.49 0.44 -0.50
N TYR A 373 2.84 1.45 -1.27
CA TYR A 373 2.63 2.86 -0.94
C TYR A 373 2.08 3.57 -2.18
N SER A 374 0.93 4.24 -2.04
CA SER A 374 0.19 4.83 -3.14
C SER A 374 -0.34 6.22 -2.77
N PRO A 375 0.20 7.32 -3.30
CA PRO A 375 -0.45 8.62 -3.22
C PRO A 375 -1.75 8.64 -4.02
N PHE A 376 -2.79 9.28 -3.46
CA PHE A 376 -4.04 9.54 -4.14
C PHE A 376 -3.92 10.75 -5.07
N GLY A 377 -4.68 10.75 -6.18
CA GLY A 377 -4.62 11.81 -7.18
C GLY A 377 -3.24 11.88 -7.83
N ILE A 378 -2.66 10.73 -8.16
CA ILE A 378 -1.27 10.60 -8.60
C ILE A 378 -0.96 11.41 -9.87
N GLU A 379 -1.93 11.64 -10.72
CA GLU A 379 -1.82 12.46 -11.92
C GLU A 379 -1.43 13.92 -11.62
N ASP A 380 -1.79 14.45 -10.45
CA ASP A 380 -1.39 15.79 -9.99
C ASP A 380 0.12 15.85 -9.69
N GLY A 381 0.76 14.71 -9.55
CA GLY A 381 2.20 14.57 -9.33
C GLY A 381 3.05 14.65 -10.59
N VAL A 382 2.44 14.69 -11.77
CA VAL A 382 3.18 14.78 -13.04
C VAL A 382 4.03 16.04 -13.04
N GLY A 383 5.34 15.87 -13.30
CA GLY A 383 6.32 16.94 -13.18
C GLY A 383 6.99 17.08 -11.81
N ASN A 384 6.57 16.34 -10.79
CA ASN A 384 7.25 16.32 -9.50
C ASN A 384 8.56 15.50 -9.58
N PHE A 385 9.66 16.20 -9.85
CA PHE A 385 10.98 15.60 -10.04
C PHE A 385 11.43 14.80 -8.81
N THR A 386 11.29 15.34 -7.60
CA THR A 386 11.75 14.69 -6.37
C THR A 386 11.01 13.38 -6.12
N PHE A 387 9.69 13.37 -6.34
CA PHE A 387 8.89 12.15 -6.22
C PHE A 387 9.31 11.11 -7.27
N ALA A 388 9.41 11.51 -8.52
CA ALA A 388 9.80 10.63 -9.62
C ALA A 388 11.18 9.99 -9.41
N GLN A 389 12.18 10.78 -8.97
CA GLN A 389 13.52 10.25 -8.67
C GLN A 389 13.51 9.33 -7.44
N SER A 390 12.66 9.60 -6.46
CA SER A 390 12.50 8.74 -5.28
C SER A 390 11.94 7.37 -5.65
N TYR A 391 10.90 7.33 -6.49
CA TYR A 391 10.36 6.07 -6.98
C TYR A 391 11.33 5.31 -7.88
N LYS A 392 12.11 6.03 -8.70
CA LYS A 392 13.20 5.42 -9.47
C LYS A 392 14.23 4.74 -8.57
N VAL A 393 14.66 5.39 -7.48
CA VAL A 393 15.60 4.81 -6.52
C VAL A 393 15.00 3.57 -5.84
N LEU A 394 13.72 3.61 -5.45
CA LEU A 394 13.04 2.46 -4.85
C LEU A 394 12.91 1.29 -5.82
N ASP A 395 12.63 1.57 -7.10
CA ASP A 395 12.56 0.54 -8.15
C ASP A 395 13.93 -0.13 -8.37
N GLU A 396 15.01 0.67 -8.48
CA GLU A 396 16.39 0.16 -8.58
C GLU A 396 16.77 -0.72 -7.37
N LEU A 397 16.22 -0.42 -6.17
CA LEU A 397 16.48 -1.16 -4.93
C LEU A 397 15.51 -2.30 -4.66
N MET A 398 14.47 -2.47 -5.46
CA MET A 398 13.43 -3.49 -5.24
C MET A 398 13.99 -4.91 -4.98
N PRO A 399 14.99 -5.42 -5.72
CA PRO A 399 15.57 -6.73 -5.45
C PRO A 399 16.18 -6.87 -4.05
N PHE A 400 16.76 -5.78 -3.52
CA PHE A 400 17.36 -5.76 -2.18
C PHE A 400 16.31 -5.57 -1.10
N ILE A 401 15.31 -4.71 -1.32
CA ILE A 401 14.20 -4.49 -0.41
C ILE A 401 13.45 -5.81 -0.21
N THR A 402 13.05 -6.47 -1.29
CA THR A 402 12.30 -7.73 -1.23
C THR A 402 13.11 -8.87 -0.62
N LYS A 403 14.44 -8.93 -0.87
CA LYS A 403 15.34 -9.90 -0.26
C LYS A 403 15.41 -9.76 1.26
N HIS A 404 15.41 -8.54 1.78
CA HIS A 404 15.59 -8.23 3.20
C HIS A 404 14.31 -7.82 3.92
N GLN A 405 13.17 -7.82 3.23
CA GLN A 405 11.87 -7.44 3.76
C GLN A 405 11.56 -8.13 5.08
N GLY A 406 11.24 -7.33 6.11
CA GLY A 406 10.92 -7.83 7.46
C GLY A 406 12.12 -8.38 8.25
N SER A 407 13.36 -8.21 7.78
CA SER A 407 14.57 -8.58 8.52
C SER A 407 15.21 -7.36 9.20
N ASN A 408 16.12 -7.62 10.16
CA ASN A 408 16.92 -6.58 10.80
C ASN A 408 18.08 -6.06 9.92
N ARG A 409 18.10 -6.41 8.64
CA ARG A 409 19.11 -5.98 7.67
C ARG A 409 18.65 -4.83 6.78
N ILE A 410 17.45 -4.31 7.01
CA ILE A 410 16.88 -3.18 6.28
C ILE A 410 16.15 -2.27 7.26
N ILE A 411 16.33 -0.96 7.10
CA ILE A 411 15.61 0.06 7.87
C ILE A 411 15.21 1.22 6.97
N GLY A 412 14.10 1.88 7.32
CA GLY A 412 13.73 3.19 6.78
C GLY A 412 14.40 4.31 7.55
N VAL A 413 14.68 5.42 6.89
CA VAL A 413 15.16 6.67 7.47
C VAL A 413 14.14 7.75 7.15
N MET A 414 13.59 8.41 8.17
CA MET A 414 12.66 9.52 8.01
C MET A 414 12.76 10.45 9.22
N LYS A 415 13.15 11.71 9.00
CA LYS A 415 13.15 12.75 10.02
C LYS A 415 11.72 13.07 10.47
N THR A 416 11.53 13.15 11.78
CA THR A 416 10.32 13.67 12.42
C THR A 416 10.68 14.80 13.37
N ALA A 417 9.70 15.63 13.73
CA ALA A 417 9.93 16.79 14.59
C ALA A 417 10.62 16.43 15.91
N ASP A 418 10.26 15.29 16.49
CA ASP A 418 10.70 14.85 17.81
C ASP A 418 12.01 14.04 17.81
N GLU A 419 12.54 13.68 16.63
CA GLU A 419 13.70 12.80 16.49
C GLU A 419 14.90 13.56 15.91
N SER A 420 15.89 13.93 16.75
CA SER A 420 17.12 14.59 16.32
C SER A 420 18.16 13.61 15.78
N GLU A 421 18.19 12.39 16.28
CA GLU A 421 19.04 11.29 15.82
C GLU A 421 18.40 9.94 16.10
N ARG A 422 18.87 8.91 15.38
CA ARG A 422 18.44 7.52 15.57
C ARG A 422 19.66 6.60 15.60
N THR A 423 19.66 5.63 16.52
CA THR A 423 20.70 4.60 16.59
C THR A 423 20.08 3.23 16.39
N VAL A 424 20.65 2.43 15.48
CA VAL A 424 20.21 1.07 15.17
C VAL A 424 21.39 0.11 15.07
N THR A 425 21.16 -1.16 15.37
CA THR A 425 22.18 -2.21 15.24
C THR A 425 21.93 -3.04 13.99
N MET A 426 22.94 -3.17 13.12
CA MET A 426 22.91 -4.02 11.93
C MET A 426 24.18 -4.88 11.89
N GLY A 427 24.05 -6.16 12.17
CA GLY A 427 25.18 -7.09 12.28
C GLY A 427 26.20 -6.64 13.33
N ASP A 428 27.46 -6.49 12.93
CA ASP A 428 28.57 -6.07 13.81
C ASP A 428 28.66 -4.55 13.97
N TYR A 429 27.70 -3.79 13.43
CA TYR A 429 27.72 -2.32 13.42
C TYR A 429 26.57 -1.72 14.20
N GLN A 430 26.87 -0.63 14.90
CA GLN A 430 25.91 0.32 15.46
C GLN A 430 25.90 1.55 14.55
N LEU A 431 24.78 1.78 13.88
CA LEU A 431 24.59 2.90 12.96
C LEU A 431 23.92 4.05 13.71
N ARG A 432 24.61 5.19 13.82
CA ARG A 432 23.99 6.44 14.30
C ARG A 432 23.65 7.31 13.10
N ILE A 433 22.38 7.63 12.98
CA ILE A 433 21.80 8.42 11.90
C ILE A 433 21.49 9.80 12.44
N THR A 434 21.96 10.85 11.79
CA THR A 434 21.64 12.25 12.09
C THR A 434 21.11 12.93 10.84
N TYR A 435 20.31 13.96 11.02
CA TYR A 435 19.57 14.58 9.92
C TYR A 435 20.11 15.99 9.64
N ASP A 436 20.31 16.33 8.37
CA ASP A 436 20.83 17.64 7.93
C ASP A 436 19.69 18.61 7.53
N ALA A 437 18.46 18.09 7.34
CA ALA A 437 17.28 18.89 7.01
C ALA A 437 15.99 18.21 7.50
N GLU A 438 14.91 18.96 7.56
CA GLU A 438 13.59 18.46 7.99
C GLU A 438 12.98 17.45 6.98
N ASP A 439 13.38 17.54 5.73
CA ASP A 439 12.97 16.62 4.66
C ASP A 439 13.98 15.46 4.45
N ALA A 440 14.79 15.14 5.45
CA ALA A 440 15.72 14.02 5.39
C ALA A 440 15.00 12.69 5.38
N TYR A 441 15.31 11.85 4.38
CA TYR A 441 14.74 10.50 4.27
C TYR A 441 15.63 9.56 3.46
N GLY A 442 15.40 8.28 3.64
CA GLY A 442 16.09 7.25 2.89
C GLY A 442 15.90 5.85 3.45
N MET A 443 16.86 4.99 3.13
CA MET A 443 16.88 3.59 3.51
C MET A 443 18.33 3.12 3.68
N ILE A 444 18.56 2.20 4.61
CA ILE A 444 19.85 1.54 4.79
C ILE A 444 19.62 0.03 4.74
N ILE A 445 20.40 -0.65 3.88
CA ILE A 445 20.34 -2.10 3.70
C ILE A 445 21.73 -2.67 3.94
N GLN A 446 21.88 -3.59 4.89
CA GLN A 446 23.10 -4.40 5.02
C GLN A 446 23.05 -5.56 4.03
N ASN A 447 23.61 -5.37 2.84
CA ASN A 447 23.61 -6.37 1.78
C ASN A 447 24.52 -7.57 2.12
N GLU A 448 25.75 -7.27 2.59
CA GLU A 448 26.72 -8.26 3.05
C GLU A 448 27.28 -7.88 4.44
N LYS A 449 28.10 -8.72 5.05
CA LYS A 449 28.62 -8.50 6.41
C LYS A 449 29.23 -7.10 6.62
N ASN A 450 30.01 -6.62 5.66
CA ASN A 450 30.72 -5.35 5.70
C ASN A 450 30.35 -4.46 4.50
N GLU A 451 29.18 -4.65 3.93
CA GLU A 451 28.67 -3.87 2.80
C GLU A 451 27.27 -3.37 3.10
N PHE A 452 27.09 -2.07 2.91
CA PHE A 452 25.81 -1.40 3.07
C PHE A 452 25.42 -0.69 1.79
N ILE A 453 24.13 -0.72 1.47
CA ILE A 453 23.49 0.15 0.50
C ILE A 453 22.79 1.23 1.32
N VAL A 454 23.19 2.47 1.16
CA VAL A 454 22.54 3.64 1.75
C VAL A 454 21.88 4.39 0.60
N ALA A 455 20.60 4.66 0.71
CA ALA A 455 19.88 5.42 -0.33
C ALA A 455 19.03 6.51 0.31
N GLY A 456 19.04 7.70 -0.27
CA GLY A 456 18.26 8.82 0.25
C GLY A 456 18.96 10.16 0.14
N ILE A 457 18.52 11.10 0.98
CA ILE A 457 18.94 12.51 0.93
C ILE A 457 18.91 13.15 2.33
N ASN A 458 19.82 14.10 2.56
CA ASN A 458 19.85 15.00 3.72
C ASN A 458 20.07 14.33 5.09
N PHE A 459 20.82 13.22 5.15
CA PHE A 459 21.18 12.60 6.43
C PHE A 459 22.61 12.07 6.44
N LYS A 460 23.11 11.77 7.64
CA LYS A 460 24.43 11.19 7.87
C LYS A 460 24.31 9.85 8.57
N VAL A 461 25.24 8.94 8.27
CA VAL A 461 25.34 7.62 8.91
C VAL A 461 26.74 7.42 9.45
N HIS A 462 26.86 7.27 10.77
CA HIS A 462 28.11 6.89 11.43
C HIS A 462 28.12 5.37 11.66
N PHE A 463 29.19 4.70 11.17
CA PHE A 463 29.38 3.26 11.26
C PHE A 463 30.27 2.90 12.46
N ALA A 464 29.71 2.80 13.66
CA ALA A 464 30.43 2.37 14.85
C ALA A 464 30.44 0.85 14.99
N SER A 465 31.39 0.28 15.73
CA SER A 465 31.41 -1.14 16.08
C SER A 465 30.48 -1.43 17.26
N THR A 466 29.77 -2.56 17.23
CA THR A 466 29.07 -3.09 18.42
C THR A 466 30.05 -3.64 19.46
N ASN A 467 31.28 -3.99 19.06
CA ASN A 467 32.34 -4.40 19.97
C ASN A 467 33.13 -3.17 20.45
N PRO A 468 33.12 -2.84 21.76
CA PRO A 468 33.83 -1.65 22.30
C PRO A 468 35.35 -1.70 22.15
N LYS A 469 35.92 -2.86 21.83
CA LYS A 469 37.38 -3.03 21.58
C LYS A 469 37.75 -2.78 20.11
N LYS A 470 36.79 -2.44 19.27
CA LYS A 470 37.01 -2.21 17.84
C LYS A 470 36.39 -0.88 17.41
N ILE A 471 36.99 -0.27 16.41
CA ILE A 471 36.50 0.95 15.80
C ILE A 471 35.99 0.61 14.39
N GLY A 472 34.83 1.11 14.04
CA GLY A 472 34.29 0.98 12.70
C GLY A 472 34.83 2.07 11.77
N TYR A 473 35.19 1.68 10.56
CA TYR A 473 35.67 2.58 9.52
C TYR A 473 35.02 2.29 8.19
N ILE A 474 34.84 3.32 7.36
CA ILE A 474 34.51 3.21 5.95
C ILE A 474 35.79 2.88 5.18
N LYS A 475 35.78 1.82 4.40
CA LYS A 475 36.84 1.46 3.48
C LYS A 475 36.71 2.22 2.16
N GLN A 476 35.50 2.31 1.63
CA GLN A 476 35.20 2.93 0.34
C GLN A 476 33.72 3.24 0.22
N VAL A 477 33.39 4.33 -0.48
CA VAL A 477 32.01 4.69 -0.84
C VAL A 477 31.94 4.97 -2.34
N TRP A 478 31.02 4.29 -3.01
CA TRP A 478 30.70 4.58 -4.39
C TRP A 478 29.27 5.11 -4.49
N GLU A 479 29.08 6.22 -5.15
CA GLU A 479 27.78 6.65 -5.65
C GLU A 479 27.50 5.96 -6.99
N GLY A 480 26.24 5.56 -7.22
CA GLY A 480 25.85 4.88 -8.45
C GLY A 480 24.37 4.57 -8.52
N GLY A 481 24.04 3.53 -9.25
CA GLY A 481 22.68 3.01 -9.39
C GLY A 481 22.68 1.55 -9.80
N TYR A 482 21.51 0.94 -9.79
CA TYR A 482 21.32 -0.42 -10.28
C TYR A 482 20.50 -0.43 -11.58
N THR A 483 20.93 -1.22 -12.53
CA THR A 483 20.18 -1.51 -13.75
C THR A 483 20.10 -3.03 -13.88
N ASP A 484 18.89 -3.60 -13.93
CA ASP A 484 18.66 -5.04 -13.94
C ASP A 484 19.42 -5.77 -12.81
N GLY A 485 19.42 -5.18 -11.61
CA GLY A 485 20.12 -5.70 -10.43
C GLY A 485 21.65 -5.60 -10.47
N LYS A 486 22.23 -5.01 -11.51
CA LYS A 486 23.69 -4.83 -11.67
C LYS A 486 24.10 -3.43 -11.25
N TRP A 487 25.11 -3.35 -10.36
CA TRP A 487 25.66 -2.09 -9.91
C TRP A 487 26.43 -1.37 -11.03
N LYS A 488 26.12 -0.08 -11.20
CA LYS A 488 26.86 0.84 -12.07
C LYS A 488 27.35 2.01 -11.24
N ALA A 489 28.66 2.03 -10.95
CA ALA A 489 29.29 3.12 -10.23
C ALA A 489 29.36 4.38 -11.12
N THR A 490 29.11 5.54 -10.53
CA THR A 490 29.24 6.86 -11.19
C THR A 490 30.42 7.63 -10.69
N ARG A 491 30.63 7.68 -9.37
CA ARG A 491 31.81 8.33 -8.79
C ARG A 491 32.21 7.70 -7.46
N LEU A 492 33.52 7.75 -7.18
CA LEU A 492 34.09 7.42 -5.87
C LEU A 492 34.01 8.65 -4.98
N LEU A 493 33.44 8.50 -3.78
CA LEU A 493 33.34 9.56 -2.80
C LEU A 493 34.56 9.55 -1.88
N ASN A 494 34.93 10.72 -1.37
CA ASN A 494 36.13 10.94 -0.55
C ASN A 494 35.82 11.81 0.68
N GLY A 495 36.77 12.62 1.14
CA GLY A 495 36.66 13.38 2.37
C GLY A 495 35.53 14.41 2.46
N ASP A 496 34.96 14.85 1.34
CA ASP A 496 33.85 15.81 1.35
C ASP A 496 32.51 15.13 1.67
N GLU A 497 32.38 13.86 1.30
CA GLU A 497 31.17 13.04 1.53
C GLU A 497 31.40 11.98 2.62
N THR A 498 32.64 11.87 3.16
CA THR A 498 32.96 10.97 4.28
C THR A 498 33.75 11.72 5.33
N TYR A 499 33.29 11.70 6.59
CA TYR A 499 33.96 12.40 7.67
C TYR A 499 34.75 11.42 8.56
N HIS A 500 36.04 11.68 8.76
CA HIS A 500 36.97 10.82 9.53
C HIS A 500 36.92 9.33 9.12
N ASN A 501 36.61 9.02 7.87
CA ASN A 501 36.42 7.66 7.36
C ASN A 501 35.43 6.79 8.18
N ALA A 502 34.52 7.40 8.93
CA ALA A 502 33.54 6.70 9.76
C ALA A 502 32.10 7.15 9.52
N VAL A 503 31.91 8.32 8.93
CA VAL A 503 30.59 8.92 8.67
C VAL A 503 30.40 9.13 7.18
N LEU A 504 29.32 8.56 6.64
CA LEU A 504 28.83 8.90 5.30
C LEU A 504 27.88 10.10 5.39
N ILE A 505 28.06 11.08 4.51
CA ILE A 505 27.15 12.22 4.34
C ILE A 505 26.29 11.98 3.10
N ALA A 506 25.06 11.53 3.28
CA ALA A 506 24.12 11.26 2.20
C ALA A 506 23.38 12.55 1.79
N LYS A 507 24.07 13.44 1.07
CA LYS A 507 23.49 14.71 0.57
C LYS A 507 22.44 14.52 -0.50
N GLY A 508 22.44 13.40 -1.20
CA GLY A 508 21.67 13.15 -2.41
C GLY A 508 22.54 13.23 -3.67
N ARG A 509 21.93 12.87 -4.80
CA ARG A 509 22.54 12.99 -6.13
C ARG A 509 22.35 14.40 -6.65
N ARG A 510 23.42 15.01 -7.10
CA ARG A 510 23.42 16.33 -7.71
C ARG A 510 23.20 16.21 -9.22
N THR A 511 22.18 16.87 -9.74
CA THR A 511 21.96 17.02 -11.18
C THR A 511 22.09 18.50 -11.54
N LEU A 512 22.97 18.82 -12.48
CA LEU A 512 23.12 20.18 -12.99
C LEU A 512 22.03 20.44 -14.02
N THR A 513 21.31 21.55 -13.89
CA THR A 513 20.34 21.99 -14.89
C THR A 513 21.03 22.81 -15.97
N SER A 514 20.48 22.81 -17.17
CA SER A 514 20.97 23.65 -18.26
C SER A 514 20.56 25.13 -18.12
N GLU A 515 19.72 25.45 -17.15
CA GLU A 515 19.29 26.83 -16.89
C GLU A 515 20.33 27.57 -16.09
N LYS A 516 20.80 28.69 -16.66
CA LYS A 516 21.63 29.65 -15.95
C LYS A 516 20.75 30.43 -14.98
N VAL A 517 21.01 30.32 -13.68
CA VAL A 517 20.45 31.23 -12.70
C VAL A 517 21.31 32.49 -12.69
N ASN A 518 20.77 33.61 -13.12
CA ASN A 518 21.37 34.91 -12.90
C ASN A 518 21.12 35.29 -11.45
N ASP A 519 22.05 34.93 -10.59
CA ASP A 519 22.04 35.39 -9.20
C ASP A 519 22.66 36.80 -9.17
N TYR A 520 21.81 37.81 -9.25
CA TYR A 520 22.20 39.22 -9.26
C TYR A 520 22.42 39.82 -7.87
N ASN A 521 22.40 39.03 -6.79
CA ASN A 521 22.46 39.54 -5.40
C ASN A 521 23.68 39.06 -4.61
N ALA A 522 24.83 38.83 -5.24
CA ALA A 522 26.07 38.64 -4.52
C ALA A 522 26.84 39.95 -4.42
N ASP A 523 26.38 40.88 -3.60
CA ASP A 523 27.11 42.05 -3.18
C ASP A 523 27.97 41.67 -1.96
N HIS A 524 29.08 40.97 -2.22
CA HIS A 524 30.12 40.65 -1.23
C HIS A 524 31.40 41.32 -1.60
N THR A 525 31.58 42.56 -1.12
CA THR A 525 32.69 43.42 -1.44
C THR A 525 33.96 43.15 -0.62
N ASP A 526 33.99 42.22 0.34
CA ASP A 526 35.09 42.12 1.30
C ASP A 526 35.67 40.72 1.57
N GLU A 527 35.49 39.69 0.72
CA GLU A 527 36.08 38.37 0.96
C GLU A 527 37.04 37.91 -0.13
N ILE A 528 38.25 37.49 0.30
CA ILE A 528 39.42 37.11 -0.52
C ILE A 528 39.20 35.80 -1.34
N PHE A 529 38.09 35.13 -1.22
CA PHE A 529 37.73 33.95 -2.01
C PHE A 529 36.52 34.23 -2.88
N VAL A 530 36.73 34.79 -4.04
CA VAL A 530 35.71 34.85 -5.07
C VAL A 530 35.57 33.47 -5.69
N TYR A 531 34.71 32.63 -5.14
CA TYR A 531 34.12 31.57 -5.91
C TYR A 531 33.19 32.26 -6.94
N SER A 532 33.63 32.29 -8.17
CA SER A 532 32.72 32.68 -9.27
C SER A 532 31.52 31.74 -9.21
N PRO A 533 30.29 32.22 -8.97
CA PRO A 533 29.14 31.35 -8.96
C PRO A 533 29.01 30.79 -10.37
N SER A 534 29.33 29.53 -10.54
CA SER A 534 28.99 28.84 -11.77
C SER A 534 27.48 28.82 -11.85
N SER A 535 26.99 29.45 -12.83
CA SER A 535 25.59 29.79 -13.15
C SER A 535 24.66 28.59 -13.42
N TYR A 536 24.91 27.44 -12.82
CA TYR A 536 24.06 26.27 -12.97
C TYR A 536 23.37 25.95 -11.66
N GLN A 537 22.05 25.94 -11.69
CA GLN A 537 21.28 25.46 -10.56
C GLN A 537 21.47 23.94 -10.40
N ALA A 538 21.73 23.51 -9.19
CA ALA A 538 21.78 22.09 -8.88
C ALA A 538 20.43 21.64 -8.30
N ILE A 539 19.85 20.64 -8.92
CA ILE A 539 18.70 19.94 -8.36
C ILE A 539 19.22 18.72 -7.62
N TRP A 540 18.76 18.54 -6.39
CA TRP A 540 19.11 17.39 -5.56
C TRP A 540 17.98 16.37 -5.54
N SER A 541 18.34 15.11 -5.62
CA SER A 541 17.43 13.98 -5.53
C SER A 541 18.05 12.88 -4.69
N PRO A 542 17.29 11.86 -4.22
CA PRO A 542 17.89 10.75 -3.49
C PRO A 542 19.02 10.10 -4.27
N GLY A 543 20.16 9.87 -3.60
CA GLY A 543 21.30 9.13 -4.14
C GLY A 543 21.29 7.68 -3.68
N ILE A 544 22.06 6.82 -4.35
CA ILE A 544 22.36 5.45 -3.91
C ILE A 544 23.87 5.34 -3.68
N TYR A 545 24.24 4.92 -2.48
CA TYR A 545 25.63 4.79 -2.03
C TYR A 545 25.91 3.34 -1.64
N ARG A 546 26.93 2.74 -2.26
CA ARG A 546 27.47 1.45 -1.85
C ARG A 546 28.67 1.69 -0.95
N VAL A 547 28.50 1.35 0.33
CA VAL A 547 29.47 1.60 1.41
C VAL A 547 30.12 0.29 1.81
N THR A 548 31.43 0.18 1.68
CA THR A 548 32.19 -0.93 2.27
C THR A 548 32.87 -0.45 3.54
N THR A 549 32.80 -1.27 4.58
CA THR A 549 33.30 -0.95 5.93
C THR A 549 34.31 -1.99 6.41
N TYR A 550 35.04 -1.69 7.50
CA TYR A 550 35.87 -2.64 8.22
C TYR A 550 35.93 -2.30 9.71
N LEU A 551 36.24 -3.29 10.53
CA LEU A 551 36.44 -3.15 11.97
C LEU A 551 37.92 -3.34 12.29
N ARG A 552 38.52 -2.37 13.00
CA ARG A 552 39.91 -2.37 13.44
C ARG A 552 40.04 -2.39 14.95
#